data_e985bf0f5ebcfd58c15ee67e2aab6e57
#
_entry.id   e985bf0f5ebcfd58c15ee67e2aab6e57
#
_cell.length_a   1.000
_cell.length_b   1.000
_cell.length_c   1.000
_cell.angle_alpha   90.00
_cell.angle_beta   90.00
_cell.angle_gamma   90.00
#
_symmetry.space_group_name_H-M   'P 1'
#
loop_
_entity.id
_entity.type
_entity.pdbx_description
1 polymer ?
#
loop_
_entity_poly.entity_id
_entity_poly.type
_entity_poly.pdbx_seq_one_letter_code
_entity_poly.pdbx_strand_id
1 'polypeptide(L)'
;SAFDMFTAQLNSCLMGDNLWRAFNSTAEAFFPASRAAMYRFMANDKYNWSMLCMYIASNASQKIMKLNPDDTFCFVVDDSLEERSDSAKYVEKCTMTFDHNSHTYVKGFTALQLGWTDGHSFLTMGSKLLASNESNRKRKACSPRPKRKKAIVTDKRTYQGSIRAQADSSKPDLVVDWVKQALNHGIKAEYILMDSWFNYEPLLKKLKELKVDTIGMLKLDNRKYSVLNNRGKAKEYLSLEDICPLAKKK
;
A
#
# COMPACT_ATOMS: atom_id res chain seq x y z
N SER A 1 7.23 -14.90 -24.82
CA SER A 1 6.85 -15.58 -23.56
C SER A 1 6.22 -14.59 -22.57
N ALA A 2 5.69 -15.07 -21.44
CA ALA A 2 5.21 -14.21 -20.35
C ALA A 2 6.35 -13.38 -19.74
N PHE A 3 7.54 -13.96 -19.69
CA PHE A 3 8.74 -13.27 -19.22
C PHE A 3 9.10 -12.08 -20.12
N ASP A 4 9.06 -12.26 -21.44
CA ASP A 4 9.37 -11.16 -22.38
C ASP A 4 8.35 -10.03 -22.26
N MET A 5 7.05 -10.35 -22.07
CA MET A 5 6.01 -9.35 -21.85
C MET A 5 6.23 -8.58 -20.55
N PHE A 6 6.61 -9.28 -19.47
CA PHE A 6 6.93 -8.66 -18.19
C PHE A 6 8.15 -7.73 -18.30
N THR A 7 9.23 -8.20 -18.93
CA THR A 7 10.46 -7.41 -19.12
C THR A 7 10.19 -6.17 -19.97
N ALA A 8 9.42 -6.30 -21.05
CA ALA A 8 9.05 -5.15 -21.87
C ALA A 8 8.20 -4.11 -21.10
N GLN A 9 7.27 -4.59 -20.26
CA GLN A 9 6.48 -3.71 -19.39
C GLN A 9 7.36 -2.99 -18.36
N LEU A 10 8.28 -3.71 -17.72
CA LEU A 10 9.21 -3.13 -16.75
C LEU A 10 10.12 -2.08 -17.40
N ASN A 11 10.67 -2.38 -18.57
CA ASN A 11 11.50 -1.43 -19.31
C ASN A 11 10.72 -0.16 -19.69
N SER A 12 9.46 -0.29 -20.11
CA SER A 12 8.60 0.88 -20.40
C SER A 12 8.44 1.79 -19.18
N CYS A 13 8.19 1.18 -17.99
CA CYS A 13 8.09 1.94 -16.74
C CYS A 13 9.42 2.62 -16.36
N LEU A 14 10.55 1.93 -16.50
CA LEU A 14 11.89 2.48 -16.22
C LEU A 14 12.26 3.64 -17.15
N MET A 15 11.74 3.64 -18.37
CA MET A 15 11.92 4.74 -19.33
C MET A 15 10.98 5.92 -19.10
N GLY A 16 10.12 5.85 -18.06
CA GLY A 16 9.16 6.91 -17.72
C GLY A 16 7.93 6.96 -18.63
N ASP A 17 7.74 5.94 -19.46
CA ASP A 17 6.61 5.86 -20.36
C ASP A 17 5.50 4.94 -19.83
N ASN A 18 4.24 5.30 -20.14
CA ASN A 18 3.17 4.34 -20.02
C ASN A 18 3.05 3.50 -21.30
N LEU A 19 2.46 2.32 -21.17
CA LEU A 19 2.34 1.36 -22.27
C LEU A 19 1.69 1.95 -23.52
N TRP A 20 0.69 2.85 -23.37
CA TRP A 20 0.01 3.46 -24.50
C TRP A 20 0.95 4.39 -25.28
N ARG A 21 1.72 5.22 -24.58
CA ARG A 21 2.70 6.12 -25.22
C ARG A 21 3.82 5.33 -25.89
N ALA A 22 4.35 4.31 -25.20
CA ALA A 22 5.39 3.45 -25.75
C ALA A 22 4.95 2.79 -27.06
N PHE A 23 3.70 2.32 -27.18
CA PHE A 23 3.16 1.76 -28.44
C PHE A 23 2.85 2.81 -29.52
N ASN A 24 2.77 4.09 -29.18
CA ASN A 24 2.58 5.16 -30.17
C ASN A 24 3.90 5.89 -30.49
N SER A 25 5.02 5.36 -30.06
CA SER A 25 6.37 5.84 -30.34
C SER A 25 7.16 4.82 -31.17
N THR A 26 8.40 5.17 -31.51
CA THR A 26 9.36 4.26 -32.15
C THR A 26 9.69 3.02 -31.31
N ALA A 27 9.30 3.01 -30.03
CA ALA A 27 9.50 1.87 -29.13
C ALA A 27 8.55 0.70 -29.38
N GLU A 28 7.52 0.82 -30.25
CA GLU A 28 6.60 -0.27 -30.56
C GLU A 28 7.32 -1.54 -31.04
N ALA A 29 8.38 -1.40 -31.81
CA ALA A 29 9.17 -2.50 -32.32
C ALA A 29 9.87 -3.35 -31.25
N PHE A 30 10.03 -2.83 -30.03
CA PHE A 30 10.65 -3.54 -28.90
C PHE A 30 9.68 -4.38 -28.10
N PHE A 31 8.38 -4.30 -28.39
CA PHE A 31 7.40 -5.11 -27.67
C PHE A 31 7.25 -6.51 -28.31
N PRO A 32 7.26 -7.57 -27.47
CA PRO A 32 7.18 -8.94 -27.96
C PRO A 32 5.78 -9.34 -28.44
N ALA A 33 4.80 -8.45 -28.33
CA ALA A 33 3.41 -8.69 -28.67
C ALA A 33 2.65 -7.38 -28.92
N SER A 34 1.48 -7.47 -29.56
CA SER A 34 0.61 -6.33 -29.80
C SER A 34 0.16 -5.64 -28.49
N ARG A 35 -0.16 -4.36 -28.57
CA ARG A 35 -0.68 -3.57 -27.45
C ARG A 35 -1.86 -4.26 -26.75
N ALA A 36 -2.82 -4.81 -27.50
CA ALA A 36 -3.95 -5.53 -26.94
C ALA A 36 -3.53 -6.81 -26.18
N ALA A 37 -2.49 -7.50 -26.64
CA ALA A 37 -1.95 -8.67 -25.95
C ALA A 37 -1.24 -8.28 -24.66
N MET A 38 -0.49 -7.17 -24.64
CA MET A 38 0.16 -6.65 -23.45
C MET A 38 -0.87 -6.24 -22.37
N TYR A 39 -1.93 -5.53 -22.74
CA TYR A 39 -3.02 -5.21 -21.80
C TYR A 39 -3.73 -6.45 -21.26
N ARG A 40 -3.95 -7.47 -22.09
CA ARG A 40 -4.51 -8.76 -21.65
C ARG A 40 -3.57 -9.51 -20.70
N PHE A 41 -2.27 -9.43 -20.94
CA PHE A 41 -1.27 -10.00 -20.05
C PHE A 41 -1.33 -9.36 -18.66
N MET A 42 -1.32 -8.02 -18.59
CA MET A 42 -1.42 -7.29 -17.31
C MET A 42 -2.75 -7.54 -16.57
N ALA A 43 -3.84 -7.68 -17.32
CA ALA A 43 -5.17 -7.93 -16.77
C ALA A 43 -5.47 -9.43 -16.54
N ASN A 44 -4.49 -10.30 -16.69
CA ASN A 44 -4.67 -11.75 -16.53
C ASN A 44 -4.81 -12.10 -15.04
N ASP A 45 -5.93 -12.71 -14.68
CA ASP A 45 -6.28 -13.13 -13.32
C ASP A 45 -5.48 -14.33 -12.80
N LYS A 46 -4.71 -14.99 -13.65
CA LYS A 46 -3.80 -16.08 -13.28
C LYS A 46 -2.50 -15.57 -12.64
N TYR A 47 -2.15 -14.30 -12.86
CA TYR A 47 -0.92 -13.72 -12.30
C TYR A 47 -1.22 -12.94 -11.02
N ASN A 48 -0.57 -13.36 -9.95
CA ASN A 48 -0.63 -12.64 -8.67
C ASN A 48 0.52 -11.63 -8.58
N TRP A 49 0.29 -10.44 -9.10
CA TRP A 49 1.29 -9.36 -9.13
C TRP A 49 1.75 -8.92 -7.74
N SER A 50 0.84 -8.92 -6.75
CA SER A 50 1.21 -8.59 -5.37
C SER A 50 2.18 -9.62 -4.79
N MET A 51 1.99 -10.90 -5.09
CA MET A 51 2.89 -11.95 -4.66
C MET A 51 4.24 -11.86 -5.38
N LEU A 52 4.26 -11.51 -6.66
CA LEU A 52 5.51 -11.27 -7.39
C LEU A 52 6.35 -10.16 -6.73
N CYS A 53 5.73 -9.02 -6.41
CA CYS A 53 6.42 -7.94 -5.70
C CYS A 53 6.97 -8.41 -4.34
N MET A 54 6.19 -9.18 -3.59
CA MET A 54 6.60 -9.75 -2.30
C MET A 54 7.80 -10.69 -2.46
N TYR A 55 7.82 -11.56 -3.48
CA TYR A 55 8.96 -12.45 -3.74
C TYR A 55 10.22 -11.69 -4.13
N ILE A 56 10.09 -10.67 -4.98
CA ILE A 56 11.23 -9.83 -5.36
C ILE A 56 11.80 -9.12 -4.13
N ALA A 57 10.93 -8.50 -3.32
CA ALA A 57 11.33 -7.83 -2.08
C ALA A 57 11.96 -8.80 -1.08
N SER A 58 11.40 -10.01 -0.92
CA SER A 58 11.96 -11.04 -0.04
C SER A 58 13.36 -11.46 -0.46
N ASN A 59 13.57 -11.77 -1.75
CA ASN A 59 14.90 -12.16 -2.24
C ASN A 59 15.92 -11.03 -2.11
N ALA A 60 15.52 -9.79 -2.40
CA ALA A 60 16.40 -8.63 -2.29
C ALA A 60 16.75 -8.32 -0.83
N SER A 61 15.74 -8.24 0.05
CA SER A 61 15.96 -7.95 1.48
C SER A 61 16.85 -8.99 2.16
N GLN A 62 16.65 -10.28 1.87
CA GLN A 62 17.50 -11.35 2.43
C GLN A 62 18.98 -11.23 1.99
N LYS A 63 19.23 -10.76 0.76
CA LYS A 63 20.62 -10.50 0.30
C LYS A 63 21.20 -9.28 1.02
N ILE A 64 20.43 -8.20 1.13
CA ILE A 64 20.85 -6.97 1.82
C ILE A 64 21.14 -7.26 3.30
N MET A 65 20.25 -7.96 4.00
CA MET A 65 20.46 -8.35 5.41
C MET A 65 21.70 -9.21 5.63
N LYS A 66 22.12 -10.00 4.64
CA LYS A 66 23.37 -10.77 4.72
C LYS A 66 24.61 -9.91 4.53
N LEU A 67 24.50 -8.84 3.72
CA LEU A 67 25.61 -7.91 3.49
C LEU A 67 25.80 -6.96 4.67
N ASN A 68 24.72 -6.54 5.29
CA ASN A 68 24.69 -5.54 6.36
C ASN A 68 23.87 -6.07 7.56
N PRO A 69 24.38 -7.05 8.30
CA PRO A 69 23.62 -7.72 9.37
C PRO A 69 23.35 -6.83 10.59
N ASP A 70 24.16 -5.78 10.77
CA ASP A 70 24.06 -4.85 11.91
C ASP A 70 23.14 -3.64 11.64
N ASP A 71 22.60 -3.54 10.43
CA ASP A 71 21.67 -2.46 10.09
C ASP A 71 20.30 -2.69 10.74
N THR A 72 19.61 -1.58 11.01
CA THR A 72 18.23 -1.59 11.51
C THR A 72 17.25 -1.68 10.35
N PHE A 73 16.40 -2.69 10.36
CA PHE A 73 15.44 -2.93 9.29
C PHE A 73 14.06 -2.44 9.67
N CYS A 74 13.43 -1.71 8.76
CA CYS A 74 12.13 -1.11 8.97
C CYS A 74 11.16 -1.44 7.85
N PHE A 75 9.90 -1.74 8.20
CA PHE A 75 8.80 -1.57 7.28
C PHE A 75 8.43 -0.08 7.16
N VAL A 76 7.93 0.32 6.02
CA VAL A 76 7.40 1.68 5.80
C VAL A 76 6.01 1.56 5.23
N VAL A 77 5.05 2.19 5.87
CA VAL A 77 3.67 2.23 5.39
C VAL A 77 3.25 3.67 5.14
N ASP A 78 2.69 3.91 3.97
CA ASP A 78 2.14 5.21 3.60
C ASP A 78 0.95 5.04 2.65
N ASP A 79 0.13 6.07 2.51
CA ASP A 79 -0.94 6.10 1.55
C ASP A 79 -0.94 7.38 0.72
N SER A 80 -1.23 7.23 -0.56
CA SER A 80 -1.31 8.33 -1.51
C SER A 80 -2.64 8.34 -2.23
N LEU A 81 -2.97 9.49 -2.81
CA LEU A 81 -4.16 9.64 -3.64
C LEU A 81 -3.83 9.30 -5.09
N GLU A 82 -4.56 8.33 -5.64
CA GLU A 82 -4.52 7.95 -7.05
C GLU A 82 -5.70 8.56 -7.80
N GLU A 83 -5.52 9.76 -8.30
CA GLU A 83 -6.55 10.49 -9.02
C GLU A 83 -6.88 9.85 -10.37
N ARG A 84 -8.14 9.92 -10.76
CA ARG A 84 -8.64 9.51 -12.08
C ARG A 84 -9.17 10.69 -12.83
N SER A 85 -8.84 10.77 -14.11
CA SER A 85 -9.33 11.82 -15.00
C SER A 85 -10.84 11.97 -14.91
N ASP A 86 -11.32 13.20 -15.01
CA ASP A 86 -12.75 13.53 -15.04
C ASP A 86 -13.48 12.84 -16.19
N SER A 87 -12.79 12.59 -17.30
CA SER A 87 -13.30 11.83 -18.44
C SER A 87 -13.49 10.34 -18.17
N ALA A 88 -12.90 9.78 -17.10
CA ALA A 88 -13.05 8.37 -16.74
C ALA A 88 -14.48 8.08 -16.26
N LYS A 89 -15.26 7.38 -17.07
CA LYS A 89 -16.68 7.08 -16.80
C LYS A 89 -16.91 5.69 -16.20
N TYR A 90 -16.03 4.75 -16.51
CA TYR A 90 -16.25 3.33 -16.24
C TYR A 90 -15.03 2.69 -15.55
N VAL A 91 -14.79 3.09 -14.31
CA VAL A 91 -13.74 2.51 -13.47
C VAL A 91 -14.41 1.84 -12.28
N GLU A 92 -14.18 0.53 -12.13
CA GLU A 92 -14.77 -0.25 -11.05
C GLU A 92 -14.31 0.27 -9.69
N LYS A 93 -15.25 0.41 -8.75
CA LYS A 93 -15.01 0.89 -7.37
C LYS A 93 -14.36 2.28 -7.24
N CYS A 94 -14.26 3.02 -8.33
CA CYS A 94 -13.81 4.40 -8.25
C CYS A 94 -14.86 5.26 -7.51
N THR A 95 -14.39 6.00 -6.52
CA THR A 95 -15.22 6.82 -5.62
C THR A 95 -14.66 8.22 -5.53
N MET A 96 -15.41 9.12 -4.89
CA MET A 96 -14.89 10.42 -4.51
C MET A 96 -14.02 10.24 -3.25
N THR A 97 -12.75 10.61 -3.33
CA THR A 97 -11.77 10.53 -2.26
C THR A 97 -11.37 11.94 -1.86
N PHE A 98 -11.24 12.19 -0.56
CA PHE A 98 -10.82 13.51 -0.09
C PHE A 98 -9.32 13.70 -0.31
N ASP A 99 -8.96 14.78 -0.98
CA ASP A 99 -7.59 15.22 -1.15
C ASP A 99 -7.25 16.23 -0.04
N HIS A 100 -6.31 15.87 0.81
CA HIS A 100 -5.86 16.70 1.92
C HIS A 100 -5.05 17.93 1.47
N ASN A 101 -4.48 17.91 0.28
CA ASN A 101 -3.70 19.03 -0.24
C ASN A 101 -4.59 20.15 -0.80
N SER A 102 -5.58 19.77 -1.61
CA SER A 102 -6.52 20.73 -2.21
C SER A 102 -7.74 20.99 -1.34
N HIS A 103 -7.93 20.25 -0.24
CA HIS A 103 -9.13 20.27 0.61
C HIS A 103 -10.45 20.02 -0.15
N THR A 104 -10.38 19.26 -1.24
CA THR A 104 -11.53 18.94 -2.09
C THR A 104 -11.74 17.45 -2.25
N TYR A 105 -12.91 17.06 -2.76
CA TYR A 105 -13.14 15.67 -3.15
C TYR A 105 -12.81 15.48 -4.62
N VAL A 106 -11.91 14.56 -4.90
CA VAL A 106 -11.50 14.18 -6.25
C VAL A 106 -11.91 12.74 -6.56
N LYS A 107 -12.07 12.44 -7.83
CA LYS A 107 -12.36 11.12 -8.34
C LYS A 107 -11.10 10.25 -8.27
N GLY A 108 -11.13 9.15 -7.53
CA GLY A 108 -9.91 8.33 -7.41
C GLY A 108 -9.99 7.19 -6.42
N PHE A 109 -8.82 6.76 -6.01
CA PHE A 109 -8.57 5.71 -5.03
C PHE A 109 -7.55 6.20 -4.02
N THR A 110 -7.53 5.58 -2.85
CA THR A 110 -6.35 5.65 -1.99
C THR A 110 -5.43 4.48 -2.32
N ALA A 111 -4.18 4.75 -2.63
CA ALA A 111 -3.14 3.74 -2.83
C ALA A 111 -2.38 3.55 -1.52
N LEU A 112 -2.65 2.45 -0.82
CA LEU A 112 -1.89 2.03 0.34
C LEU A 112 -0.62 1.32 -0.13
N GLN A 113 0.54 1.73 0.36
CA GLN A 113 1.84 1.18 0.00
C GLN A 113 2.55 0.60 1.21
N LEU A 114 3.23 -0.51 1.01
CA LEU A 114 4.12 -1.10 2.00
C LEU A 114 5.49 -1.28 1.37
N GLY A 115 6.51 -0.78 2.04
CA GLY A 115 7.91 -0.93 1.69
C GLY A 115 8.74 -1.51 2.83
N TRP A 116 9.98 -1.79 2.54
CA TRP A 116 11.02 -2.20 3.47
C TRP A 116 12.30 -1.38 3.21
N THR A 117 13.04 -1.06 4.26
CA THR A 117 14.30 -0.31 4.17
C THR A 117 15.30 -0.77 5.23
N ASP A 118 16.58 -0.67 4.88
CA ASP A 118 17.75 -0.76 5.77
C ASP A 118 18.33 0.62 6.10
N GLY A 119 17.64 1.71 5.73
CA GLY A 119 18.13 3.09 5.84
C GLY A 119 18.90 3.59 4.61
N HIS A 120 19.41 2.71 3.76
CA HIS A 120 20.14 3.03 2.52
C HIS A 120 19.37 2.64 1.27
N SER A 121 18.69 1.51 1.30
CA SER A 121 17.90 0.95 0.21
C SER A 121 16.42 0.99 0.54
N PHE A 122 15.57 1.12 -0.47
CA PHE A 122 14.13 1.00 -0.32
C PHE A 122 13.58 -0.05 -1.28
N LEU A 123 12.84 -1.02 -0.75
CA LEU A 123 12.19 -2.08 -1.51
C LEU A 123 10.68 -1.96 -1.37
N THR A 124 9.98 -1.73 -2.49
CA THR A 124 8.52 -1.79 -2.47
C THR A 124 8.04 -3.24 -2.38
N MET A 125 7.10 -3.51 -1.48
CA MET A 125 6.41 -4.79 -1.38
C MET A 125 5.08 -4.81 -2.11
N GLY A 126 4.72 -3.70 -2.71
CA GLY A 126 3.52 -3.53 -3.54
C GLY A 126 2.66 -2.36 -3.16
N SER A 127 1.53 -2.23 -3.86
CA SER A 127 0.51 -1.21 -3.62
C SER A 127 -0.88 -1.85 -3.67
N LYS A 128 -1.80 -1.33 -2.84
CA LYS A 128 -3.21 -1.77 -2.80
C LYS A 128 -4.12 -0.58 -3.00
N LEU A 129 -4.93 -0.63 -4.06
CA LEU A 129 -5.92 0.41 -4.32
C LEU A 129 -7.18 0.17 -3.48
N LEU A 130 -7.56 1.16 -2.71
CA LEU A 130 -8.70 1.12 -1.81
C LEU A 130 -9.79 2.08 -2.31
N ALA A 131 -11.03 1.60 -2.29
CA ALA A 131 -12.18 2.46 -2.40
C ALA A 131 -12.32 3.29 -1.12
N SER A 132 -12.79 4.53 -1.23
CA SER A 132 -13.04 5.34 -0.05
C SER A 132 -14.13 4.73 0.83
N ASN A 133 -14.23 5.21 2.07
CA ASN A 133 -15.17 4.71 3.08
C ASN A 133 -16.64 4.72 2.62
N GLU A 134 -17.53 4.08 3.37
CA GLU A 134 -18.92 3.82 2.99
C GLU A 134 -19.72 5.11 2.73
N SER A 135 -19.47 6.19 3.46
CA SER A 135 -20.11 7.48 3.24
C SER A 135 -19.76 8.08 1.88
N ASN A 136 -18.53 7.89 1.41
CA ASN A 136 -18.06 8.35 0.12
C ASN A 136 -18.41 7.38 -1.02
N ARG A 137 -18.64 6.08 -0.72
CA ARG A 137 -19.13 5.10 -1.71
C ARG A 137 -20.51 5.46 -2.26
N LYS A 138 -21.36 6.13 -1.49
CA LYS A 138 -22.63 6.67 -1.96
C LYS A 138 -22.45 7.75 -3.04
N ARG A 139 -21.28 8.41 -3.09
CA ARG A 139 -20.88 9.36 -4.12
C ARG A 139 -20.05 8.64 -5.20
N LYS A 140 -20.68 7.76 -5.95
CA LYS A 140 -19.99 7.03 -7.03
C LYS A 140 -19.41 8.03 -8.04
N ALA A 141 -18.09 7.98 -8.21
CA ALA A 141 -17.39 8.78 -9.19
C ALA A 141 -17.51 8.21 -10.61
N CYS A 142 -17.62 6.88 -10.72
CA CYS A 142 -17.74 6.18 -12.00
C CYS A 142 -18.89 5.17 -11.97
N SER A 143 -19.54 5.01 -13.10
CA SER A 143 -20.57 3.99 -13.29
C SER A 143 -19.97 2.65 -13.71
N PRO A 144 -20.60 1.51 -13.40
CA PRO A 144 -20.23 0.25 -14.02
C PRO A 144 -20.41 0.36 -15.54
N ARG A 145 -19.49 -0.25 -16.29
CA ARG A 145 -19.60 -0.24 -17.76
C ARG A 145 -20.89 -0.94 -18.20
N PRO A 146 -21.80 -0.27 -18.90
CA PRO A 146 -22.97 -0.93 -19.47
C PRO A 146 -22.50 -2.02 -20.45
N LYS A 147 -23.16 -3.17 -20.48
CA LYS A 147 -22.89 -4.27 -21.39
C LYS A 147 -21.52 -4.97 -21.20
N ARG A 148 -21.13 -5.23 -19.97
CA ARG A 148 -19.97 -6.10 -19.73
C ARG A 148 -20.31 -7.52 -20.16
N LYS A 149 -19.61 -8.03 -21.19
CA LYS A 149 -19.80 -9.42 -21.69
C LYS A 149 -19.28 -10.48 -20.72
N LYS A 150 -18.39 -10.15 -19.82
CA LYS A 150 -17.85 -11.05 -18.79
C LYS A 150 -18.40 -10.69 -17.41
N ALA A 151 -18.86 -11.69 -16.67
CA ALA A 151 -19.23 -11.54 -15.28
C ALA A 151 -18.05 -11.01 -14.45
N ILE A 152 -18.35 -10.17 -13.44
CA ILE A 152 -17.35 -9.72 -12.49
C ILE A 152 -16.94 -10.93 -11.64
N VAL A 153 -15.64 -11.23 -11.58
CA VAL A 153 -15.10 -12.27 -10.72
C VAL A 153 -15.21 -11.83 -9.27
N THR A 154 -16.07 -12.49 -8.49
CA THR A 154 -16.30 -12.20 -7.07
C THR A 154 -15.71 -13.27 -6.14
N ASP A 155 -15.26 -14.38 -6.69
CA ASP A 155 -14.65 -15.47 -5.92
C ASP A 155 -13.32 -14.99 -5.32
N LYS A 156 -13.29 -14.82 -4.00
CA LYS A 156 -12.13 -14.34 -3.23
C LYS A 156 -10.90 -15.27 -3.31
N ARG A 157 -11.06 -16.50 -3.77
CA ARG A 157 -9.95 -17.44 -3.99
C ARG A 157 -9.15 -17.09 -5.24
N THR A 158 -9.74 -16.37 -6.17
CA THR A 158 -9.03 -15.83 -7.33
C THR A 158 -8.31 -14.54 -6.99
N TYR A 159 -7.21 -14.25 -7.70
CA TYR A 159 -6.47 -13.00 -7.49
C TYR A 159 -7.35 -11.77 -7.70
N GLN A 160 -8.14 -11.72 -8.76
CA GLN A 160 -9.04 -10.60 -9.04
C GLN A 160 -10.15 -10.45 -7.99
N GLY A 161 -10.75 -11.54 -7.55
CA GLY A 161 -11.77 -11.52 -6.50
C GLY A 161 -11.19 -11.09 -5.15
N SER A 162 -9.98 -11.53 -4.84
CA SER A 162 -9.23 -11.12 -3.65
C SER A 162 -8.95 -9.62 -3.66
N ILE A 163 -8.41 -9.06 -4.75
CA ILE A 163 -8.16 -7.61 -4.87
C ILE A 163 -9.45 -6.81 -4.74
N ARG A 164 -10.55 -7.25 -5.35
CA ARG A 164 -11.85 -6.58 -5.20
C ARG A 164 -12.35 -6.55 -3.77
N ALA A 165 -12.15 -7.64 -3.03
CA ALA A 165 -12.49 -7.70 -1.62
C ALA A 165 -11.61 -6.78 -0.78
N GLN A 166 -10.31 -6.76 -1.05
CA GLN A 166 -9.34 -5.89 -0.36
C GLN A 166 -9.64 -4.40 -0.58
N ALA A 167 -10.14 -4.00 -1.73
CA ALA A 167 -10.49 -2.61 -2.00
C ALA A 167 -11.57 -2.04 -1.04
N ASP A 168 -12.34 -2.91 -0.38
CA ASP A 168 -13.36 -2.54 0.59
C ASP A 168 -12.89 -2.75 2.05
N SER A 169 -11.68 -3.24 2.28
CA SER A 169 -11.14 -3.51 3.61
C SER A 169 -10.64 -2.23 4.27
N SER A 170 -10.54 -2.26 5.60
CA SER A 170 -9.95 -1.15 6.35
C SER A 170 -8.42 -1.11 6.13
N LYS A 171 -7.84 0.09 6.02
CA LYS A 171 -6.39 0.26 5.89
C LYS A 171 -5.62 -0.45 7.02
N PRO A 172 -6.00 -0.29 8.30
CA PRO A 172 -5.28 -0.91 9.40
C PRO A 172 -5.22 -2.43 9.35
N ASP A 173 -6.34 -3.07 9.01
CA ASP A 173 -6.37 -4.53 8.91
C ASP A 173 -5.50 -5.02 7.75
N LEU A 174 -5.51 -4.29 6.63
CA LEU A 174 -4.63 -4.59 5.50
C LEU A 174 -3.15 -4.42 5.84
N VAL A 175 -2.78 -3.41 6.62
CA VAL A 175 -1.39 -3.22 7.08
C VAL A 175 -0.95 -4.42 7.91
N VAL A 176 -1.75 -4.84 8.90
CA VAL A 176 -1.43 -5.99 9.76
C VAL A 176 -1.28 -7.27 8.93
N ASP A 177 -2.25 -7.56 8.05
CA ASP A 177 -2.20 -8.74 7.20
C ASP A 177 -0.98 -8.73 6.27
N TRP A 178 -0.63 -7.55 5.76
CA TRP A 178 0.46 -7.41 4.83
C TRP A 178 1.83 -7.53 5.51
N VAL A 179 2.00 -6.93 6.69
CA VAL A 179 3.20 -7.12 7.53
C VAL A 179 3.35 -8.59 7.90
N LYS A 180 2.27 -9.26 8.31
CA LYS A 180 2.28 -10.70 8.60
C LYS A 180 2.73 -11.53 7.38
N GLN A 181 2.23 -11.20 6.19
CA GLN A 181 2.66 -11.85 4.95
C GLN A 181 4.16 -11.63 4.70
N ALA A 182 4.66 -10.40 4.86
CA ALA A 182 6.07 -10.08 4.67
C ALA A 182 6.97 -10.89 5.62
N LEU A 183 6.62 -10.95 6.91
CA LEU A 183 7.33 -11.76 7.89
C LEU A 183 7.33 -13.25 7.52
N ASN A 184 6.20 -13.79 7.05
CA ASN A 184 6.09 -15.18 6.61
C ASN A 184 6.94 -15.47 5.35
N HIS A 185 7.22 -14.47 4.53
CA HIS A 185 8.15 -14.56 3.41
C HIS A 185 9.62 -14.30 3.79
N GLY A 186 9.93 -14.23 5.09
CA GLY A 186 11.29 -14.07 5.59
C GLY A 186 11.85 -12.65 5.50
N ILE A 187 11.00 -11.64 5.24
CA ILE A 187 11.37 -10.23 5.30
C ILE A 187 11.32 -9.83 6.78
N LYS A 188 12.47 -9.57 7.39
CA LYS A 188 12.57 -9.18 8.80
C LYS A 188 12.58 -7.65 8.91
N ALA A 189 11.95 -7.13 9.95
CA ALA A 189 12.06 -5.75 10.38
C ALA A 189 11.77 -5.66 11.88
N GLU A 190 12.50 -4.79 12.57
CA GLU A 190 12.28 -4.49 13.99
C GLU A 190 11.20 -3.44 14.17
N TYR A 191 11.11 -2.54 13.22
CA TYR A 191 10.23 -1.38 13.29
C TYR A 191 9.32 -1.28 12.07
N ILE A 192 8.22 -0.56 12.25
CA ILE A 192 7.39 -0.03 11.17
C ILE A 192 7.27 1.48 11.28
N LEU A 193 7.61 2.18 10.21
CA LEU A 193 7.49 3.62 10.09
C LEU A 193 6.12 3.96 9.51
N MET A 194 5.39 4.86 10.18
CA MET A 194 4.04 5.25 9.79
C MET A 194 3.82 6.73 10.04
N ASP A 195 2.93 7.34 9.26
CA ASP A 195 2.46 8.68 9.53
C ASP A 195 1.49 8.73 10.73
N SER A 196 1.09 9.93 11.11
CA SER A 196 0.21 10.15 12.26
C SER A 196 -1.20 9.57 12.07
N TRP A 197 -1.64 9.30 10.83
CA TRP A 197 -2.95 8.74 10.55
C TRP A 197 -3.06 7.29 11.02
N PHE A 198 -1.97 6.52 10.85
CA PHE A 198 -1.91 5.12 11.27
C PHE A 198 -1.62 4.94 12.77
N ASN A 199 -1.22 6.02 13.47
CA ASN A 199 -0.78 5.95 14.84
C ASN A 199 -1.98 5.95 15.83
N TYR A 200 -2.64 4.80 15.97
CA TYR A 200 -3.73 4.60 16.93
C TYR A 200 -3.65 3.22 17.61
N GLU A 201 -4.08 3.18 18.86
CA GLU A 201 -3.83 2.08 19.78
C GLU A 201 -4.16 0.67 19.23
N PRO A 202 -5.34 0.42 18.60
CA PRO A 202 -5.65 -0.93 18.11
C PRO A 202 -4.69 -1.47 17.06
N LEU A 203 -4.17 -0.60 16.16
CA LEU A 203 -3.18 -1.00 15.18
C LEU A 203 -1.84 -1.28 15.84
N LEU A 204 -1.41 -0.39 16.75
CA LEU A 204 -0.15 -0.54 17.48
C LEU A 204 -0.10 -1.85 18.26
N LYS A 205 -1.19 -2.23 18.94
CA LYS A 205 -1.29 -3.52 19.65
C LYS A 205 -1.12 -4.71 18.72
N LYS A 206 -1.82 -4.72 17.58
CA LYS A 206 -1.71 -5.81 16.58
C LYS A 206 -0.30 -5.94 16.01
N LEU A 207 0.39 -4.82 15.74
CA LEU A 207 1.78 -4.81 15.25
C LEU A 207 2.74 -5.31 16.34
N LYS A 208 2.52 -4.93 17.58
CA LYS A 208 3.32 -5.43 18.72
C LYS A 208 3.19 -6.94 18.92
N GLU A 209 2.01 -7.52 18.68
CA GLU A 209 1.81 -8.96 18.69
C GLU A 209 2.66 -9.67 17.60
N LEU A 210 2.91 -9.00 16.48
CA LEU A 210 3.81 -9.47 15.42
C LEU A 210 5.30 -9.22 15.74
N LYS A 211 5.61 -8.67 16.92
CA LYS A 211 6.98 -8.30 17.36
C LYS A 211 7.61 -7.23 16.48
N VAL A 212 6.81 -6.35 15.91
CA VAL A 212 7.25 -5.17 15.16
C VAL A 212 6.90 -3.94 15.98
N ASP A 213 7.90 -3.17 16.37
CA ASP A 213 7.71 -1.92 17.09
C ASP A 213 7.37 -0.78 16.13
N THR A 214 6.68 0.24 16.63
CA THR A 214 6.17 1.31 15.79
C THR A 214 6.94 2.59 16.03
N ILE A 215 7.36 3.24 14.95
CA ILE A 215 7.87 4.61 14.93
C ILE A 215 6.88 5.43 14.11
N GLY A 216 6.23 6.40 14.73
CA GLY A 216 5.23 7.22 14.06
C GLY A 216 5.04 8.57 14.72
N MET A 217 4.56 9.54 13.95
CA MET A 217 4.23 10.86 14.45
C MET A 217 2.95 10.81 15.27
N LEU A 218 2.95 11.51 16.40
CA LEU A 218 1.76 11.74 17.21
C LEU A 218 1.05 13.01 16.75
N LYS A 219 -0.28 12.95 16.68
CA LYS A 219 -1.10 14.15 16.44
C LYS A 219 -1.28 14.93 17.72
N LEU A 220 -1.08 16.24 17.65
CA LEU A 220 -1.55 17.18 18.67
C LEU A 220 -3.06 17.29 18.55
N ASP A 221 -3.76 16.49 19.32
CA ASP A 221 -5.22 16.48 19.41
C ASP A 221 -5.64 16.25 20.88
N ASN A 222 -6.94 16.15 21.12
CA ASN A 222 -7.49 15.98 22.48
C ASN A 222 -7.29 14.59 23.09
N ARG A 223 -6.50 13.70 22.43
CA ARG A 223 -6.22 12.36 22.97
C ARG A 223 -5.34 12.46 24.21
N LYS A 224 -5.65 11.62 25.19
CA LYS A 224 -4.85 11.46 26.41
C LYS A 224 -4.07 10.16 26.34
N TYR A 225 -2.84 10.22 26.77
CA TYR A 225 -1.91 9.09 26.83
C TYR A 225 -1.72 8.64 28.26
N SER A 226 -1.66 7.36 28.47
CA SER A 226 -1.41 6.79 29.79
C SER A 226 0.08 6.86 30.11
N VAL A 227 0.43 7.56 31.18
CA VAL A 227 1.78 7.50 31.74
C VAL A 227 1.85 6.32 32.69
N LEU A 228 2.75 5.37 32.40
CA LEU A 228 2.91 4.17 33.19
C LEU A 228 3.94 4.38 34.31
N ASN A 229 3.68 3.80 35.48
CA ASN A 229 4.65 3.70 36.55
C ASN A 229 5.66 2.57 36.26
N ASN A 230 6.69 2.43 37.11
CA ASN A 230 7.74 1.40 36.97
C ASN A 230 7.21 -0.05 36.99
N ARG A 231 5.95 -0.26 37.36
CA ARG A 231 5.27 -1.57 37.35
C ARG A 231 4.34 -1.74 36.15
N GLY A 232 4.41 -0.85 35.16
CA GLY A 232 3.57 -0.90 33.95
C GLY A 232 2.08 -0.57 34.18
N LYS A 233 1.70 -0.05 35.35
CA LYS A 233 0.33 0.39 35.63
C LYS A 233 0.13 1.85 35.27
N ALA A 234 -1.03 2.19 34.69
CA ALA A 234 -1.36 3.58 34.40
C ALA A 234 -1.37 4.39 35.71
N LYS A 235 -0.58 5.44 35.74
CA LYS A 235 -0.50 6.40 36.85
C LYS A 235 -1.46 7.55 36.62
N GLU A 236 -1.41 8.11 35.43
CA GLU A 236 -2.20 9.28 35.04
C GLU A 236 -2.42 9.29 33.52
N TYR A 237 -3.37 10.11 33.07
CA TYR A 237 -3.67 10.32 31.65
C TYR A 237 -3.39 11.78 31.33
N LEU A 238 -2.37 12.03 30.52
CA LEU A 238 -1.90 13.36 30.16
C LEU A 238 -2.10 13.63 28.65
N SER A 239 -2.26 14.90 28.31
CA SER A 239 -2.19 15.34 26.92
C SER A 239 -0.77 15.20 26.38
N LEU A 240 -0.60 15.23 25.07
CA LEU A 240 0.73 15.20 24.48
C LEU A 240 1.57 16.44 24.86
N GLU A 241 0.92 17.60 25.01
CA GLU A 241 1.54 18.84 25.46
C GLU A 241 2.14 18.72 26.87
N ASP A 242 1.46 18.01 27.76
CA ASP A 242 1.93 17.77 29.13
C ASP A 242 3.05 16.73 29.20
N ILE A 243 3.05 15.74 28.28
CA ILE A 243 4.06 14.67 28.24
C ILE A 243 5.39 15.15 27.63
N CYS A 244 5.35 15.95 26.58
CA CYS A 244 6.55 16.42 25.90
C CYS A 244 7.62 17.06 26.81
N PRO A 245 7.27 17.92 27.76
CA PRO A 245 8.24 18.48 28.73
C PRO A 245 8.83 17.43 29.67
N LEU A 246 8.08 16.35 29.99
CA LEU A 246 8.55 15.27 30.87
C LEU A 246 9.56 14.37 30.15
N ALA A 247 9.38 14.13 28.85
CA ALA A 247 10.30 13.34 28.05
C ALA A 247 11.67 14.01 27.84
N LYS A 248 11.73 15.37 27.86
CA LYS A 248 12.98 16.13 27.72
C LYS A 248 13.85 16.13 28.98
N LYS A 249 13.33 15.68 30.12
CA LYS A 249 14.05 15.66 31.40
C LYS A 249 14.77 14.33 31.70
N LYS A 250 14.78 13.41 30.78
CA LYS A 250 15.55 12.15 30.83
C LYS A 250 16.68 12.20 29.82
#